data_52a673e6774b6723f6f9b2c3bb338521
#
_entry.id   52a673e6774b6723f6f9b2c3bb338521
#
_cell.length_a   1.000
_cell.length_b   1.000
_cell.length_c   1.000
_cell.angle_alpha   90.00
_cell.angle_beta   90.00
_cell.angle_gamma   90.00
#
_symmetry.space_group_name_H-M   'P 1'
#
loop_
_entity.id
_entity.type
_entity.pdbx_description
1 polymer ?
#
loop_
_entity_poly.entity_id
_entity_poly.type
_entity_poly.pdbx_seq_one_letter_code
_entity_poly.pdbx_strand_id
1 'polypeptide(L)'
;MRKLKNILVTGGAGFIGSNFIHYLFGLSSANGNLFNDANFSGNVVNVDCLTYAGNLESLKDVEEKFGGKRYFFEKVDICNRSEIERILKQYDIDTIIHFAAESHVDRSILGPEAFIKTNVMGTFTLLDAARNFWKKPDGTFRDDVLFHHISTDEVYGSLGETGYFTETTPYDPRSPYSSSKASSDHIAMAYFHTYGLPLTLSNCTNNYGPYQFPEKLLPLMISNIRDGKALPVYGKGDNIRDWIYVEDHNRAVWLI
;
A
#
# COMPACT_ATOMS: atom_id res chain seq x y z
N MET A 1 -1.68 23.89 -3.80
CA MET A 1 -1.34 22.56 -3.26
C MET A 1 -2.36 22.22 -2.18
N ARG A 2 -2.97 21.04 -2.22
CA ARG A 2 -3.97 20.58 -1.24
C ARG A 2 -3.30 20.42 0.14
N LYS A 3 -3.92 20.92 1.21
CA LYS A 3 -3.40 20.78 2.56
C LYS A 3 -3.95 19.50 3.16
N LEU A 4 -3.11 18.48 3.30
CA LEU A 4 -3.43 17.21 3.94
C LEU A 4 -3.54 17.39 5.45
N LYS A 5 -4.62 16.86 6.06
CA LYS A 5 -4.88 16.97 7.50
C LYS A 5 -4.93 15.61 8.18
N ASN A 6 -5.76 14.69 7.66
CA ASN A 6 -6.03 13.40 8.27
C ASN A 6 -5.88 12.29 7.22
N ILE A 7 -4.76 11.59 7.25
CA ILE A 7 -4.44 10.52 6.30
C ILE A 7 -4.79 9.17 6.92
N LEU A 8 -5.62 8.40 6.23
CA LEU A 8 -5.80 6.97 6.49
C LEU A 8 -4.76 6.19 5.69
N VAL A 9 -3.89 5.46 6.38
CA VAL A 9 -2.95 4.50 5.79
C VAL A 9 -3.47 3.10 6.07
N THR A 10 -3.87 2.36 5.06
CA THR A 10 -4.24 0.95 5.21
C THR A 10 -3.04 0.05 4.95
N GLY A 11 -2.91 -1.04 5.70
CA GLY A 11 -1.72 -1.90 5.62
C GLY A 11 -0.47 -1.26 6.22
N GLY A 12 -0.66 -0.29 7.14
CA GLY A 12 0.43 0.48 7.70
C GLY A 12 1.31 -0.28 8.69
N ALA A 13 0.90 -1.45 9.17
CA ALA A 13 1.79 -2.34 9.94
C ALA A 13 2.60 -3.29 9.04
N GLY A 14 2.38 -3.28 7.72
CA GLY A 14 3.17 -4.00 6.73
C GLY A 14 4.45 -3.27 6.35
N PHE A 15 5.28 -3.89 5.50
CA PHE A 15 6.58 -3.39 5.07
C PHE A 15 6.53 -1.98 4.47
N ILE A 16 5.79 -1.79 3.37
CA ILE A 16 5.78 -0.50 2.65
C ILE A 16 5.02 0.56 3.46
N GLY A 17 3.86 0.18 4.03
CA GLY A 17 3.02 1.10 4.80
C GLY A 17 3.71 1.64 6.06
N SER A 18 4.48 0.80 6.79
CA SER A 18 5.24 1.27 7.96
C SER A 18 6.34 2.26 7.59
N ASN A 19 7.08 2.00 6.50
CA ASN A 19 8.06 2.94 5.97
C ASN A 19 7.42 4.26 5.52
N PHE A 20 6.23 4.22 4.92
CA PHE A 20 5.50 5.43 4.54
C PHE A 20 5.08 6.25 5.76
N ILE A 21 4.62 5.60 6.83
CA ILE A 21 4.30 6.27 8.10
C ILE A 21 5.55 6.92 8.70
N HIS A 22 6.70 6.23 8.71
CA HIS A 22 7.97 6.83 9.14
C HIS A 22 8.34 8.05 8.31
N TYR A 23 8.21 7.97 6.98
CA TYR A 23 8.46 9.09 6.08
C TYR A 23 7.59 10.29 6.40
N LEU A 24 6.28 10.12 6.63
CA LEU A 24 5.36 11.19 7.00
C LEU A 24 5.75 11.90 8.30
N PHE A 25 6.29 11.16 9.28
CA PHE A 25 6.72 11.70 10.57
C PHE A 25 8.18 12.16 10.60
N GLY A 26 8.89 12.06 9.47
CA GLY A 26 10.31 12.42 9.41
C GLY A 26 11.21 11.51 10.23
N LEU A 27 10.82 10.24 10.38
CA LEU A 27 11.54 9.21 11.12
C LEU A 27 12.15 8.16 10.17
N SER A 28 12.74 8.59 9.06
CA SER A 28 13.34 7.66 8.08
C SER A 28 14.24 6.63 8.75
N SER A 29 14.04 5.36 8.37
CA SER A 29 14.56 4.19 9.08
C SER A 29 16.04 3.90 8.83
N ALA A 30 16.65 4.44 7.80
CA ALA A 30 17.92 3.89 7.34
C ALA A 30 19.18 4.71 7.62
N ASN A 31 19.18 6.04 7.64
CA ASN A 31 20.43 6.81 7.86
C ASN A 31 20.21 8.28 8.23
N GLY A 32 19.18 8.61 8.97
CA GLY A 32 18.99 9.97 9.48
C GLY A 32 19.02 11.04 8.39
N ASN A 33 17.87 11.44 7.88
CA ASN A 33 17.66 12.66 7.12
C ASN A 33 17.88 12.68 5.61
N LEU A 34 17.92 11.58 4.89
CA LEU A 34 18.07 11.69 3.43
C LEU A 34 16.85 12.32 2.73
N PHE A 35 15.63 12.16 3.27
CA PHE A 35 14.42 12.69 2.62
C PHE A 35 13.33 13.06 3.64
N ASN A 36 13.55 14.08 4.47
CA ASN A 36 12.49 14.63 5.32
C ASN A 36 11.79 15.81 4.62
N ASP A 37 11.30 15.57 3.41
CA ASP A 37 10.66 16.59 2.57
C ASP A 37 9.12 16.56 2.63
N ALA A 38 8.53 15.56 3.33
CA ALA A 38 7.09 15.48 3.48
C ALA A 38 6.49 16.71 4.20
N ASN A 39 7.21 17.26 5.18
CA ASN A 39 6.75 18.41 6.00
C ASN A 39 5.30 18.25 6.49
N PHE A 40 4.87 17.00 6.74
CA PHE A 40 3.51 16.68 7.12
C PHE A 40 3.27 17.01 8.60
N SER A 41 2.26 17.81 8.87
CA SER A 41 1.88 18.24 10.24
C SER A 41 0.52 17.69 10.70
N GLY A 42 -0.15 16.93 9.88
CA GLY A 42 -1.48 16.36 10.15
C GLY A 42 -1.44 15.07 10.97
N ASN A 43 -2.55 14.35 10.96
CA ASN A 43 -2.74 13.09 11.67
C ASN A 43 -2.65 11.90 10.72
N VAL A 44 -2.13 10.79 11.22
CA VAL A 44 -2.13 9.49 10.53
C VAL A 44 -2.98 8.51 11.31
N VAL A 45 -3.96 7.92 10.64
CA VAL A 45 -4.73 6.78 11.14
C VAL A 45 -4.26 5.54 10.40
N ASN A 46 -3.63 4.62 11.10
CA ASN A 46 -3.13 3.36 10.56
C ASN A 46 -4.18 2.26 10.76
N VAL A 47 -4.71 1.73 9.66
CA VAL A 47 -5.62 0.59 9.67
C VAL A 47 -4.92 -0.66 9.17
N ASP A 48 -4.83 -1.67 10.02
CA ASP A 48 -4.26 -2.97 9.69
C ASP A 48 -4.97 -4.08 10.45
N CYS A 49 -5.22 -5.21 9.82
CA CYS A 49 -5.84 -6.36 10.50
C CYS A 49 -4.82 -7.27 11.21
N LEU A 50 -3.51 -6.98 11.05
CA LEU A 50 -2.39 -7.73 11.62
C LEU A 50 -2.40 -9.20 11.19
N THR A 51 -2.42 -9.44 9.88
CA THR A 51 -2.15 -10.77 9.33
C THR A 51 -0.66 -11.13 9.53
N TYR A 52 -0.21 -12.19 8.90
CA TYR A 52 1.16 -12.71 9.07
C TYR A 52 2.28 -11.69 8.78
N ALA A 53 2.03 -10.70 7.94
CA ALA A 53 3.01 -9.69 7.54
C ALA A 53 2.89 -8.35 8.31
N GLY A 54 1.83 -8.18 9.08
CA GLY A 54 1.60 -6.98 9.92
C GLY A 54 2.36 -7.07 11.23
N ASN A 55 3.26 -6.10 11.50
CA ASN A 55 4.07 -6.07 12.72
C ASN A 55 4.15 -4.65 13.30
N LEU A 56 3.49 -4.43 14.44
CA LEU A 56 3.50 -3.13 15.13
C LEU A 56 4.86 -2.74 15.73
N GLU A 57 5.76 -3.69 15.96
CA GLU A 57 7.12 -3.36 16.41
C GLU A 57 7.86 -2.47 15.39
N SER A 58 7.50 -2.58 14.12
CA SER A 58 8.02 -1.70 13.06
C SER A 58 7.63 -0.23 13.23
N LEU A 59 6.64 0.08 14.06
CA LEU A 59 6.12 1.44 14.31
C LEU A 59 6.21 1.85 15.78
N LYS A 60 7.00 1.13 16.58
CA LYS A 60 7.12 1.39 18.02
C LYS A 60 7.61 2.80 18.34
N ASP A 61 8.59 3.29 17.61
CA ASP A 61 9.13 4.65 17.76
C ASP A 61 8.13 5.72 17.33
N VAL A 62 7.27 5.43 16.35
CA VAL A 62 6.15 6.31 15.95
C VAL A 62 5.11 6.36 17.07
N GLU A 63 4.71 5.20 17.61
CA GLU A 63 3.77 5.12 18.73
C GLU A 63 4.28 5.86 19.97
N GLU A 64 5.55 5.66 20.34
CA GLU A 64 6.18 6.32 21.49
C GLU A 64 6.19 7.85 21.36
N LYS A 65 6.44 8.39 20.16
CA LYS A 65 6.56 9.83 19.92
C LYS A 65 5.22 10.52 19.64
N PHE A 66 4.34 9.87 18.89
CA PHE A 66 3.15 10.47 18.30
C PHE A 66 1.83 9.78 18.68
N GLY A 67 1.87 8.64 19.35
CA GLY A 67 0.70 7.87 19.76
C GLY A 67 -0.30 8.68 20.56
N GLY A 68 -1.59 8.58 20.21
CA GLY A 68 -2.68 9.35 20.82
C GLY A 68 -2.67 10.86 20.57
N LYS A 69 -1.71 11.37 19.79
CA LYS A 69 -1.59 12.80 19.44
C LYS A 69 -1.81 13.04 17.95
N ARG A 70 -0.96 12.41 17.14
CA ARG A 70 -0.95 12.52 15.67
C ARG A 70 -0.95 11.17 14.97
N TYR A 71 -0.69 10.09 15.69
CA TYR A 71 -0.74 8.71 15.20
C TYR A 71 -1.78 7.92 15.98
N PHE A 72 -2.65 7.21 15.26
CA PHE A 72 -3.72 6.38 15.80
C PHE A 72 -3.72 5.05 15.08
N PHE A 73 -3.76 3.96 15.84
CA PHE A 73 -3.84 2.60 15.29
C PHE A 73 -5.24 2.01 15.49
N GLU A 74 -5.82 1.48 14.41
CA GLU A 74 -7.11 0.80 14.40
C GLU A 74 -6.92 -0.62 13.84
N LYS A 75 -7.11 -1.63 14.68
CA LYS A 75 -7.04 -3.04 14.25
C LYS A 75 -8.34 -3.43 13.56
N VAL A 76 -8.40 -3.24 12.24
CA VAL A 76 -9.61 -3.46 11.44
C VAL A 76 -9.26 -4.13 10.11
N ASP A 77 -10.08 -5.10 9.69
CA ASP A 77 -10.08 -5.65 8.32
C ASP A 77 -10.76 -4.64 7.38
N ILE A 78 -10.10 -4.25 6.31
CA ILE A 78 -10.63 -3.31 5.30
C ILE A 78 -11.94 -3.78 4.65
N CYS A 79 -12.26 -5.07 4.73
CA CYS A 79 -13.55 -5.63 4.32
C CYS A 79 -14.69 -5.31 5.30
N ASN A 80 -14.38 -4.86 6.52
CA ASN A 80 -15.40 -4.51 7.52
C ASN A 80 -15.93 -3.09 7.27
N ARG A 81 -16.98 -3.00 6.49
CA ARG A 81 -17.57 -1.74 6.05
C ARG A 81 -17.95 -0.81 7.19
N SER A 82 -18.64 -1.32 8.21
CA SER A 82 -19.10 -0.49 9.32
C SER A 82 -17.95 0.15 10.11
N GLU A 83 -16.85 -0.59 10.29
CA GLU A 83 -15.67 -0.05 10.96
C GLU A 83 -14.94 0.98 10.09
N ILE A 84 -14.83 0.74 8.78
CA ILE A 84 -14.23 1.73 7.86
C ILE A 84 -15.05 3.02 7.85
N GLU A 85 -16.37 2.94 7.75
CA GLU A 85 -17.25 4.13 7.80
C GLU A 85 -17.14 4.88 9.15
N ARG A 86 -17.03 4.14 10.27
CA ARG A 86 -16.77 4.71 11.61
C ARG A 86 -15.45 5.49 11.63
N ILE A 87 -14.37 4.88 11.12
CA ILE A 87 -13.02 5.48 11.10
C ILE A 87 -13.01 6.74 10.24
N LEU A 88 -13.54 6.68 9.02
CA LEU A 88 -13.61 7.84 8.14
C LEU A 88 -14.28 9.03 8.81
N LYS A 89 -15.39 8.79 9.50
CA LYS A 89 -16.18 9.81 10.21
C LYS A 89 -15.49 10.29 11.50
N GLN A 90 -14.97 9.37 12.32
CA GLN A 90 -14.37 9.68 13.62
C GLN A 90 -13.14 10.57 13.46
N TYR A 91 -12.33 10.32 12.46
CA TYR A 91 -11.08 11.04 12.23
C TYR A 91 -11.17 12.10 11.11
N ASP A 92 -12.37 12.34 10.55
CA ASP A 92 -12.60 13.24 9.41
C ASP A 92 -11.54 13.04 8.30
N ILE A 93 -11.38 11.80 7.85
CA ILE A 93 -10.36 11.43 6.88
C ILE A 93 -10.54 12.18 5.56
N ASP A 94 -9.51 12.87 5.12
CA ASP A 94 -9.45 13.57 3.83
C ASP A 94 -8.64 12.82 2.76
N THR A 95 -7.75 11.94 3.19
CA THR A 95 -6.86 11.22 2.28
C THR A 95 -6.76 9.76 2.68
N ILE A 96 -6.88 8.87 1.70
CA ILE A 96 -6.64 7.43 1.88
C ILE A 96 -5.44 7.04 1.03
N ILE A 97 -4.43 6.43 1.67
CA ILE A 97 -3.30 5.79 0.99
C ILE A 97 -3.44 4.27 1.24
N HIS A 98 -3.77 3.56 0.18
CA HIS A 98 -4.20 2.17 0.27
C HIS A 98 -3.08 1.19 -0.06
N PHE A 99 -2.32 0.76 0.98
CA PHE A 99 -1.29 -0.28 0.86
C PHE A 99 -1.78 -1.68 1.24
N ALA A 100 -2.89 -1.82 1.98
CA ALA A 100 -3.36 -3.12 2.45
C ALA A 100 -3.66 -4.06 1.27
N ALA A 101 -2.96 -5.19 1.24
CA ALA A 101 -3.14 -6.23 0.23
C ALA A 101 -2.54 -7.55 0.72
N GLU A 102 -3.13 -8.67 0.30
CA GLU A 102 -2.41 -9.94 0.24
C GLU A 102 -1.44 -9.89 -0.96
N SER A 103 -0.15 -10.21 -0.75
CA SER A 103 0.91 -9.90 -1.73
C SER A 103 1.90 -11.03 -2.04
N HIS A 104 1.70 -12.24 -1.50
CA HIS A 104 2.62 -13.36 -1.71
C HIS A 104 2.13 -14.26 -2.83
N VAL A 105 2.83 -14.28 -3.97
CA VAL A 105 2.41 -15.01 -5.19
C VAL A 105 2.18 -16.50 -4.90
N ASP A 106 3.13 -17.19 -4.25
CA ASP A 106 3.00 -18.63 -3.97
C ASP A 106 1.79 -18.93 -3.07
N ARG A 107 1.53 -18.08 -2.06
CA ARG A 107 0.33 -18.19 -1.23
C ARG A 107 -0.94 -17.97 -2.04
N SER A 108 -0.92 -17.12 -3.06
CA SER A 108 -2.08 -16.90 -3.94
C SER A 108 -2.42 -18.13 -4.79
N ILE A 109 -1.42 -18.94 -5.12
CA ILE A 109 -1.61 -20.21 -5.86
C ILE A 109 -2.26 -21.26 -4.94
N LEU A 110 -1.84 -21.32 -3.67
CA LEU A 110 -2.33 -22.29 -2.70
C LEU A 110 -3.71 -21.92 -2.12
N GLY A 111 -4.02 -20.64 -1.98
CA GLY A 111 -5.25 -20.14 -1.38
C GLY A 111 -5.70 -18.79 -1.97
N PRO A 112 -6.24 -18.76 -3.19
CA PRO A 112 -6.59 -17.54 -3.89
C PRO A 112 -7.73 -16.74 -3.26
N GLU A 113 -8.59 -17.36 -2.46
CA GLU A 113 -9.77 -16.73 -1.84
C GLU A 113 -9.40 -15.51 -1.00
N ALA A 114 -8.34 -15.60 -0.18
CA ALA A 114 -7.89 -14.49 0.65
C ALA A 114 -7.50 -13.25 -0.20
N PHE A 115 -6.91 -13.48 -1.38
CA PHE A 115 -6.52 -12.42 -2.31
C PHE A 115 -7.74 -11.73 -2.93
N ILE A 116 -8.74 -12.50 -3.34
CA ILE A 116 -10.00 -11.92 -3.85
C ILE A 116 -10.71 -11.15 -2.74
N LYS A 117 -10.81 -11.71 -1.54
CA LYS A 117 -11.46 -11.03 -0.41
C LYS A 117 -10.73 -9.73 -0.07
N THR A 118 -9.44 -9.77 0.18
CA THR A 118 -8.70 -8.60 0.63
C THR A 118 -8.49 -7.59 -0.50
N ASN A 119 -7.93 -8.03 -1.64
CA ASN A 119 -7.52 -7.09 -2.67
C ASN A 119 -8.70 -6.55 -3.48
N VAL A 120 -9.73 -7.36 -3.73
CA VAL A 120 -10.89 -6.94 -4.53
C VAL A 120 -11.98 -6.36 -3.64
N MET A 121 -12.50 -7.18 -2.69
CA MET A 121 -13.61 -6.74 -1.85
C MET A 121 -13.20 -5.68 -0.83
N GLY A 122 -11.98 -5.77 -0.28
CA GLY A 122 -11.45 -4.74 0.62
C GLY A 122 -11.28 -3.40 -0.08
N THR A 123 -10.70 -3.38 -1.29
CA THR A 123 -10.58 -2.15 -2.10
C THR A 123 -11.96 -1.59 -2.45
N PHE A 124 -12.91 -2.43 -2.89
CA PHE A 124 -14.29 -2.00 -3.13
C PHE A 124 -14.91 -1.35 -1.89
N THR A 125 -14.75 -1.97 -0.72
CA THR A 125 -15.29 -1.46 0.55
C THR A 125 -14.75 -0.08 0.88
N LEU A 126 -13.44 0.13 0.75
CA LEU A 126 -12.80 1.43 0.98
C LEU A 126 -13.28 2.50 -0.01
N LEU A 127 -13.32 2.18 -1.29
CA LEU A 127 -13.76 3.10 -2.35
C LEU A 127 -15.21 3.55 -2.14
N ASP A 128 -16.10 2.60 -1.84
CA ASP A 128 -17.53 2.92 -1.65
C ASP A 128 -17.78 3.68 -0.34
N ALA A 129 -17.07 3.36 0.73
CA ALA A 129 -17.11 4.12 1.98
C ALA A 129 -16.60 5.55 1.79
N ALA A 130 -15.44 5.73 1.11
CA ALA A 130 -14.88 7.03 0.80
C ALA A 130 -15.81 7.86 -0.08
N ARG A 131 -16.36 7.27 -1.14
CA ARG A 131 -17.36 7.92 -2.02
C ARG A 131 -18.53 8.45 -1.23
N ASN A 132 -19.10 7.65 -0.34
CA ASN A 132 -20.26 8.04 0.44
C ASN A 132 -19.93 9.11 1.48
N PHE A 133 -18.78 9.03 2.12
CA PHE A 133 -18.34 9.97 3.15
C PHE A 133 -17.94 11.34 2.58
N TRP A 134 -17.28 11.37 1.42
CA TRP A 134 -16.75 12.59 0.83
C TRP A 134 -17.74 13.34 -0.08
N LYS A 135 -18.86 12.69 -0.43
CA LYS A 135 -19.89 13.28 -1.30
C LYS A 135 -20.68 14.33 -0.55
N LYS A 136 -20.79 15.54 -1.14
CA LYS A 136 -21.60 16.64 -0.65
C LYS A 136 -23.08 16.44 -1.01
N PRO A 137 -24.01 17.17 -0.35
CA PRO A 137 -25.45 17.10 -0.67
C PRO A 137 -25.80 17.47 -2.12
N ASP A 138 -25.00 18.32 -2.76
CA ASP A 138 -25.16 18.71 -4.17
C ASP A 138 -24.68 17.65 -5.17
N GLY A 139 -24.13 16.54 -4.67
CA GLY A 139 -23.62 15.43 -5.47
C GLY A 139 -22.17 15.55 -5.86
N THR A 140 -21.51 16.67 -5.61
CA THR A 140 -20.06 16.85 -5.82
C THR A 140 -19.24 16.25 -4.68
N PHE A 141 -17.93 16.11 -4.86
CA PHE A 141 -17.03 15.72 -3.78
C PHE A 141 -16.44 16.94 -3.05
N ARG A 142 -15.96 16.73 -1.84
CA ARG A 142 -15.11 17.69 -1.12
C ARG A 142 -13.87 17.96 -1.97
N ASP A 143 -13.37 19.21 -1.95
CA ASP A 143 -12.23 19.63 -2.78
C ASP A 143 -10.88 19.24 -2.17
N ASP A 144 -10.88 18.84 -0.88
CA ASP A 144 -9.69 18.48 -0.09
C ASP A 144 -9.43 16.97 0.00
N VAL A 145 -10.14 16.13 -0.76
CA VAL A 145 -10.06 14.66 -0.62
C VAL A 145 -9.29 13.97 -1.75
N LEU A 146 -8.66 12.84 -1.45
CA LEU A 146 -7.99 11.97 -2.42
C LEU A 146 -7.95 10.52 -1.93
N PHE A 147 -8.23 9.60 -2.84
CA PHE A 147 -7.92 8.18 -2.69
C PHE A 147 -6.71 7.85 -3.55
N HIS A 148 -5.60 7.41 -2.94
CA HIS A 148 -4.44 6.90 -3.67
C HIS A 148 -4.37 5.37 -3.55
N HIS A 149 -4.50 4.68 -4.67
CA HIS A 149 -4.43 3.22 -4.76
C HIS A 149 -3.04 2.77 -5.15
N ILE A 150 -2.40 1.96 -4.31
CA ILE A 150 -1.09 1.36 -4.60
C ILE A 150 -1.30 0.01 -5.28
N SER A 151 -0.82 -0.14 -6.50
CA SER A 151 -0.83 -1.37 -7.27
C SER A 151 0.60 -1.90 -7.52
N THR A 152 0.76 -2.75 -8.49
CA THR A 152 2.01 -3.46 -8.80
C THR A 152 2.23 -3.52 -10.30
N ASP A 153 3.47 -3.58 -10.74
CA ASP A 153 3.85 -3.85 -12.14
C ASP A 153 3.47 -5.26 -12.60
N GLU A 154 3.23 -6.20 -11.67
CA GLU A 154 2.80 -7.56 -12.01
C GLU A 154 1.44 -7.64 -12.74
N VAL A 155 0.65 -6.55 -12.72
CA VAL A 155 -0.59 -6.46 -13.50
C VAL A 155 -0.35 -6.41 -15.01
N TYR A 156 0.85 -6.02 -15.45
CA TYR A 156 1.23 -5.93 -16.87
C TYR A 156 1.76 -7.25 -17.45
N GLY A 157 2.00 -8.26 -16.62
CA GLY A 157 2.52 -9.56 -17.06
C GLY A 157 4.03 -9.60 -17.21
N SER A 158 4.52 -10.00 -18.39
CA SER A 158 5.96 -10.14 -18.65
C SER A 158 6.39 -9.30 -19.83
N LEU A 159 7.50 -8.58 -19.67
CA LEU A 159 8.21 -7.96 -20.80
C LEU A 159 8.94 -9.04 -21.62
N GLY A 160 9.17 -8.75 -22.91
CA GLY A 160 10.14 -9.47 -23.71
C GLY A 160 11.59 -9.13 -23.32
N GLU A 161 12.53 -9.32 -24.26
CA GLU A 161 13.95 -9.02 -24.03
C GLU A 161 14.25 -7.52 -23.90
N THR A 162 13.36 -6.69 -24.38
CA THR A 162 13.52 -5.22 -24.41
C THR A 162 12.20 -4.51 -24.12
N GLY A 163 12.27 -3.24 -23.76
CA GLY A 163 11.11 -2.37 -23.54
C GLY A 163 10.86 -2.07 -22.07
N TYR A 164 9.79 -1.33 -21.82
CA TYR A 164 9.34 -0.91 -20.49
C TYR A 164 7.82 -1.00 -20.41
N PHE A 165 7.30 -1.25 -19.22
CA PHE A 165 5.89 -1.00 -18.93
C PHE A 165 5.64 0.51 -18.87
N THR A 166 4.50 0.94 -19.37
CA THR A 166 4.02 2.32 -19.33
C THR A 166 2.57 2.33 -18.83
N GLU A 167 2.04 3.50 -18.54
CA GLU A 167 0.64 3.66 -18.10
C GLU A 167 -0.38 3.22 -19.15
N THR A 168 0.04 3.08 -20.41
CA THR A 168 -0.81 2.59 -21.51
C THR A 168 -0.60 1.12 -21.85
N THR A 169 0.30 0.43 -21.15
CA THR A 169 0.52 -1.01 -21.36
C THR A 169 -0.74 -1.79 -20.97
N PRO A 170 -1.28 -2.65 -21.83
CA PRO A 170 -2.42 -3.49 -21.47
C PRO A 170 -2.10 -4.41 -20.29
N TYR A 171 -3.08 -4.64 -19.42
CA TYR A 171 -2.97 -5.59 -18.33
C TYR A 171 -2.97 -7.03 -18.86
N ASP A 172 -2.02 -7.85 -18.37
CA ASP A 172 -1.87 -9.29 -18.67
C ASP A 172 -1.47 -10.06 -17.38
N PRO A 173 -2.29 -10.01 -16.31
CA PRO A 173 -1.95 -10.63 -15.03
C PRO A 173 -1.89 -12.16 -15.16
N ARG A 174 -0.83 -12.79 -14.61
CA ARG A 174 -0.55 -14.23 -14.79
C ARG A 174 -0.53 -15.04 -13.50
N SER A 175 -0.97 -14.47 -12.38
CA SER A 175 -1.12 -15.17 -11.10
C SER A 175 -2.43 -14.75 -10.42
N PRO A 176 -2.98 -15.56 -9.47
CA PRO A 176 -4.13 -15.11 -8.70
C PRO A 176 -3.89 -13.79 -7.95
N TYR A 177 -2.66 -13.56 -7.47
CA TYR A 177 -2.27 -12.27 -6.88
C TYR A 177 -2.38 -11.14 -7.89
N SER A 178 -1.67 -11.21 -9.02
CA SER A 178 -1.69 -10.13 -10.01
C SER A 178 -3.07 -9.92 -10.61
N SER A 179 -3.87 -10.99 -10.79
CA SER A 179 -5.27 -10.89 -11.23
C SER A 179 -6.14 -10.16 -10.20
N SER A 180 -5.94 -10.41 -8.90
CA SER A 180 -6.67 -9.70 -7.85
C SER A 180 -6.29 -8.20 -7.79
N LYS A 181 -5.01 -7.87 -8.02
CA LYS A 181 -4.54 -6.47 -8.10
C LYS A 181 -5.09 -5.78 -9.35
N ALA A 182 -5.01 -6.40 -10.52
CA ALA A 182 -5.62 -5.87 -11.75
C ALA A 182 -7.13 -5.63 -11.59
N SER A 183 -7.83 -6.54 -10.90
CA SER A 183 -9.25 -6.37 -10.61
C SER A 183 -9.51 -5.17 -9.69
N SER A 184 -8.71 -4.97 -8.66
CA SER A 184 -8.81 -3.79 -7.77
C SER A 184 -8.52 -2.48 -8.51
N ASP A 185 -7.55 -2.47 -9.42
CA ASP A 185 -7.22 -1.33 -10.26
C ASP A 185 -8.40 -0.95 -11.16
N HIS A 186 -9.02 -1.95 -11.82
CA HIS A 186 -10.21 -1.71 -12.65
C HIS A 186 -11.40 -1.19 -11.85
N ILE A 187 -11.62 -1.68 -10.61
CA ILE A 187 -12.66 -1.15 -9.72
C ILE A 187 -12.34 0.29 -9.35
N ALA A 188 -11.09 0.61 -8.98
CA ALA A 188 -10.67 1.97 -8.64
C ALA A 188 -10.92 2.93 -9.83
N MET A 189 -10.51 2.54 -11.04
CA MET A 189 -10.75 3.33 -12.26
C MET A 189 -12.24 3.45 -12.61
N ALA A 190 -13.05 2.42 -12.35
CA ALA A 190 -14.49 2.51 -12.52
C ALA A 190 -15.11 3.55 -11.57
N TYR A 191 -14.64 3.65 -10.33
CA TYR A 191 -15.09 4.68 -9.38
C TYR A 191 -14.68 6.09 -9.82
N PHE A 192 -13.48 6.24 -10.37
CA PHE A 192 -13.04 7.50 -10.97
C PHE A 192 -13.93 7.91 -12.15
N HIS A 193 -14.11 7.03 -13.14
CA HIS A 193 -14.85 7.36 -14.37
C HIS A 193 -16.38 7.49 -14.15
N THR A 194 -16.96 6.62 -13.33
CA THR A 194 -18.43 6.58 -13.14
C THR A 194 -18.91 7.62 -12.15
N TYR A 195 -18.18 7.80 -11.05
CA TYR A 195 -18.62 8.67 -9.96
C TYR A 195 -17.81 9.96 -9.84
N GLY A 196 -16.70 10.10 -10.56
CA GLY A 196 -15.80 11.24 -10.42
C GLY A 196 -15.07 11.27 -9.09
N LEU A 197 -14.88 10.10 -8.42
CA LEU A 197 -14.15 10.03 -7.16
C LEU A 197 -12.73 10.58 -7.35
N PRO A 198 -12.26 11.57 -6.55
CA PRO A 198 -10.88 12.01 -6.60
C PRO A 198 -9.93 10.86 -6.28
N LEU A 199 -9.25 10.33 -7.31
CA LEU A 199 -8.45 9.12 -7.23
C LEU A 199 -7.18 9.25 -8.06
N THR A 200 -6.10 8.71 -7.52
CA THR A 200 -4.84 8.43 -8.24
C THR A 200 -4.45 6.97 -8.02
N LEU A 201 -3.68 6.41 -8.95
CA LEU A 201 -3.21 5.03 -8.90
C LEU A 201 -1.74 4.99 -9.30
N SER A 202 -0.94 4.17 -8.62
CA SER A 202 0.45 3.90 -8.99
C SER A 202 0.75 2.41 -9.02
N ASN A 203 1.57 1.97 -10.00
CA ASN A 203 2.05 0.62 -10.14
C ASN A 203 3.54 0.60 -9.79
N CYS A 204 3.89 0.11 -8.59
CA CYS A 204 5.29 0.02 -8.19
C CYS A 204 5.93 -1.30 -8.61
N THR A 205 7.25 -1.28 -8.77
CA THR A 205 8.07 -2.48 -8.97
C THR A 205 8.36 -3.16 -7.62
N ASN A 206 9.27 -4.15 -7.58
CA ASN A 206 9.63 -4.83 -6.35
C ASN A 206 10.30 -3.86 -5.37
N ASN A 207 9.67 -3.64 -4.23
CA ASN A 207 10.23 -2.82 -3.16
C ASN A 207 11.24 -3.62 -2.32
N TYR A 208 12.30 -2.97 -1.85
CA TYR A 208 13.23 -3.51 -0.87
C TYR A 208 13.60 -2.45 0.17
N GLY A 209 13.98 -2.89 1.37
CA GLY A 209 14.39 -1.99 2.44
C GLY A 209 14.08 -2.50 3.84
N PRO A 210 14.21 -1.62 4.86
CA PRO A 210 13.91 -1.91 6.27
C PRO A 210 12.49 -2.45 6.46
N TYR A 211 12.32 -3.33 7.45
CA TYR A 211 11.06 -3.97 7.81
C TYR A 211 10.47 -4.91 6.75
N GLN A 212 11.19 -5.21 5.66
CA GLN A 212 10.74 -6.18 4.68
C GLN A 212 10.62 -7.56 5.31
N PHE A 213 9.47 -8.23 5.07
CA PHE A 213 9.18 -9.51 5.71
C PHE A 213 10.20 -10.60 5.33
N PRO A 214 10.69 -11.41 6.28
CA PRO A 214 11.82 -12.34 6.09
C PRO A 214 11.63 -13.43 5.02
N GLU A 215 10.41 -13.73 4.59
CA GLU A 215 10.14 -14.70 3.52
C GLU A 215 10.41 -14.15 2.11
N LYS A 216 10.55 -12.83 1.97
CA LYS A 216 10.82 -12.19 0.68
C LYS A 216 12.29 -12.38 0.27
N LEU A 217 12.55 -12.33 -1.04
CA LEU A 217 13.83 -12.70 -1.64
C LEU A 217 15.05 -12.10 -0.93
N LEU A 218 15.13 -10.77 -0.83
CA LEU A 218 16.33 -10.11 -0.30
C LEU A 218 16.55 -10.40 1.20
N PRO A 219 15.58 -10.21 2.10
CA PRO A 219 15.80 -10.52 3.52
C PRO A 219 16.02 -12.01 3.76
N LEU A 220 15.40 -12.91 2.98
CA LEU A 220 15.67 -14.35 3.05
C LEU A 220 17.11 -14.69 2.68
N MET A 221 17.62 -14.12 1.56
CA MET A 221 19.00 -14.32 1.13
C MET A 221 19.99 -13.81 2.19
N ILE A 222 19.78 -12.61 2.71
CA ILE A 222 20.61 -12.01 3.77
C ILE A 222 20.62 -12.89 5.02
N SER A 223 19.45 -13.36 5.46
CA SER A 223 19.34 -14.24 6.62
C SER A 223 20.06 -15.57 6.42
N ASN A 224 19.89 -16.20 5.25
CA ASN A 224 20.57 -17.44 4.93
C ASN A 224 22.09 -17.30 4.84
N ILE A 225 22.60 -16.21 4.25
CA ILE A 225 24.03 -15.90 4.21
C ILE A 225 24.57 -15.79 5.65
N ARG A 226 23.90 -14.99 6.50
CA ARG A 226 24.31 -14.82 7.90
C ARG A 226 24.33 -16.15 8.66
N ASP A 227 23.35 -17.01 8.41
CA ASP A 227 23.20 -18.29 9.10
C ASP A 227 24.00 -19.43 8.45
N GLY A 228 24.78 -19.17 7.39
CA GLY A 228 25.56 -20.18 6.65
C GLY A 228 24.70 -21.21 5.90
N LYS A 229 23.45 -20.85 5.57
CA LYS A 229 22.50 -21.71 4.84
C LYS A 229 22.62 -21.53 3.33
N ALA A 230 22.20 -22.55 2.57
CA ALA A 230 22.12 -22.48 1.11
C ALA A 230 21.13 -21.39 0.67
N LEU A 231 21.46 -20.69 -0.43
CA LEU A 231 20.60 -19.71 -1.04
C LEU A 231 19.60 -20.41 -1.96
N PRO A 232 18.27 -20.23 -1.77
CA PRO A 232 17.28 -20.80 -2.66
C PRO A 232 17.32 -20.09 -4.01
N VAL A 233 17.43 -20.86 -5.10
CA VAL A 233 17.33 -20.37 -6.47
C VAL A 233 16.07 -20.96 -7.10
N TYR A 234 15.17 -20.10 -7.56
CA TYR A 234 13.95 -20.54 -8.25
C TYR A 234 14.24 -20.78 -9.73
N GLY A 235 13.83 -21.95 -10.23
CA GLY A 235 14.04 -22.33 -11.61
C GLY A 235 15.53 -22.36 -11.98
N LYS A 236 15.90 -21.66 -13.05
CA LYS A 236 17.29 -21.52 -13.51
C LYS A 236 18.03 -20.30 -12.93
N GLY A 237 17.33 -19.45 -12.19
CA GLY A 237 17.87 -18.20 -11.64
C GLY A 237 18.03 -17.08 -12.67
N ASP A 238 17.34 -17.17 -13.82
CA ASP A 238 17.40 -16.22 -14.92
C ASP A 238 16.26 -15.17 -14.89
N ASN A 239 15.49 -15.15 -13.79
CA ASN A 239 14.43 -14.16 -13.62
C ASN A 239 14.99 -12.76 -13.42
N ILE A 240 14.58 -11.82 -14.28
CA ILE A 240 14.91 -10.40 -14.17
C ILE A 240 13.77 -9.69 -13.44
N ARG A 241 14.12 -8.80 -12.52
CA ARG A 241 13.17 -7.95 -11.77
C ARG A 241 13.74 -6.54 -11.67
N ASP A 242 12.87 -5.56 -11.75
CA ASP A 242 13.20 -4.19 -11.39
C ASP A 242 12.99 -3.99 -9.88
N TRP A 243 13.79 -3.12 -9.27
CA TRP A 243 13.81 -2.92 -7.83
C TRP A 243 13.82 -1.43 -7.48
N ILE A 244 12.95 -1.05 -6.54
CA ILE A 244 12.90 0.30 -5.99
C ILE A 244 13.16 0.26 -4.48
N TYR A 245 14.01 1.16 -4.00
CA TYR A 245 14.18 1.33 -2.57
C TYR A 245 12.92 1.93 -1.95
N VAL A 246 12.49 1.40 -0.80
CA VAL A 246 11.18 1.73 -0.23
C VAL A 246 11.00 3.21 0.10
N GLU A 247 12.07 3.92 0.47
CA GLU A 247 12.00 5.37 0.72
C GLU A 247 11.78 6.17 -0.58
N ASP A 248 12.39 5.74 -1.69
CA ASP A 248 12.14 6.36 -3.01
C ASP A 248 10.69 6.15 -3.45
N HIS A 249 10.14 4.96 -3.20
CA HIS A 249 8.72 4.68 -3.42
C HIS A 249 7.83 5.57 -2.55
N ASN A 250 8.13 5.70 -1.26
CA ASN A 250 7.36 6.55 -0.33
C ASN A 250 7.37 8.01 -0.78
N ARG A 251 8.53 8.50 -1.23
CA ARG A 251 8.65 9.84 -1.79
C ARG A 251 7.83 10.02 -3.06
N ALA A 252 7.84 9.04 -3.96
CA ALA A 252 7.00 9.06 -5.16
C ALA A 252 5.51 9.11 -4.80
N VAL A 253 5.04 8.28 -3.86
CA VAL A 253 3.65 8.29 -3.36
C VAL A 253 3.28 9.65 -2.76
N TRP A 254 4.20 10.29 -2.06
CA TRP A 254 3.97 11.61 -1.47
C TRP A 254 3.85 12.74 -2.51
N LEU A 255 4.56 12.62 -3.63
CA LEU A 255 4.55 13.61 -4.71
C LEU A 255 3.31 13.54 -5.62
N ILE A 256 2.62 12.39 -5.66
CA ILE A 256 1.36 12.18 -6.38
C ILE A 256 0.19 12.86 -5.66
#